data_f5b6e9af11ad5aa8ba5ed1a6f545e6aa
#
_entry.id   f5b6e9af11ad5aa8ba5ed1a6f545e6aa
#
_cell.length_a   1.000
_cell.length_b   1.000
_cell.length_c   1.000
_cell.angle_alpha   90.00
_cell.angle_beta   90.00
_cell.angle_gamma   90.00
#
_symmetry.space_group_name_H-M   'P 1'
#
loop_
_entity.id
_entity.type
_entity.pdbx_description
1 polymer ?
#
loop_
_entity_poly.entity_id
_entity_poly.type
_entity_poly.pdbx_seq_one_letter_code
_entity_poly.pdbx_strand_id
1 'polypeptide(L)'
;VNARGFLVGQTWSTFVDPAAAPPTIDYEGPNGMTSVRNVMLRYTLDLSKHWQVALAAEAPSVTYTLSDGNNMAIRQRMPDIPFYVQYGWNEGNNHIRVSGLIRGLSYRDLMASRNKSVLGWAVQLSGLANITPKVMLYYQGVYGRGYDRYLNGLNGKGFDLIPDPNNQGKLYAPETLGYVAGIRYSFSQKFFISASYSQSRLYSKTGSLSENSYRYAQYIVGNAFYNLTPDCSIGLEYLYGRRSNMNREDGQA
;
A
#
# COMPACT_ATOMS: atom_id res chain seq x y z
N VAL A 1 9.39 14.75 -15.34
CA VAL A 1 9.06 15.08 -16.74
C VAL A 1 8.06 14.06 -17.25
N ASN A 2 6.98 14.51 -17.86
CA ASN A 2 5.97 13.66 -18.49
C ASN A 2 5.84 14.06 -19.96
N ALA A 3 6.10 13.16 -20.89
CA ALA A 3 6.01 13.41 -22.32
C ALA A 3 5.59 12.13 -23.06
N ARG A 4 4.52 12.24 -23.87
CA ARG A 4 4.00 11.14 -24.71
C ARG A 4 3.78 9.82 -23.95
N GLY A 5 3.23 9.89 -22.72
CA GLY A 5 3.01 8.73 -21.87
C GLY A 5 4.21 8.32 -21.00
N PHE A 6 5.41 8.83 -21.26
CA PHE A 6 6.58 8.59 -20.42
C PHE A 6 6.66 9.58 -19.26
N LEU A 7 6.88 9.05 -18.06
CA LEU A 7 7.17 9.82 -16.84
C LEU A 7 8.52 9.38 -16.28
N VAL A 8 9.41 10.35 -16.03
CA VAL A 8 10.70 10.16 -15.34
C VAL A 8 10.74 11.10 -14.15
N GLY A 9 10.92 10.58 -12.96
CA GLY A 9 10.99 11.38 -11.74
C GLY A 9 10.43 10.64 -10.53
N GLN A 10 10.15 11.38 -9.45
CA GLN A 10 9.58 10.85 -8.22
C GLN A 10 8.11 11.23 -8.10
N THR A 11 7.25 10.23 -8.00
CA THR A 11 5.81 10.38 -7.78
C THR A 11 5.23 9.15 -7.09
N TRP A 12 3.90 9.08 -6.95
CA TRP A 12 3.21 7.90 -6.48
C TRP A 12 3.57 6.69 -7.35
N SER A 13 3.89 5.58 -6.69
CA SER A 13 4.19 4.32 -7.36
C SER A 13 3.08 3.95 -8.34
N THR A 14 3.45 3.29 -9.42
CA THR A 14 2.50 2.76 -10.40
C THR A 14 1.59 1.68 -9.80
N PHE A 15 2.02 1.05 -8.71
CA PHE A 15 1.21 0.09 -7.95
C PHE A 15 0.11 0.77 -7.14
N VAL A 16 0.32 2.01 -6.68
CA VAL A 16 -0.61 2.78 -5.85
C VAL A 16 -1.73 3.39 -6.68
N ASP A 17 -2.95 3.41 -6.13
CA ASP A 17 -4.10 4.09 -6.68
C ASP A 17 -4.54 5.25 -5.76
N PRO A 18 -3.98 6.45 -5.92
CA PRO A 18 -4.29 7.57 -5.03
C PRO A 18 -5.75 8.02 -5.11
N ALA A 19 -6.43 7.79 -6.24
CA ALA A 19 -7.82 8.18 -6.41
C ALA A 19 -8.78 7.30 -5.61
N ALA A 20 -8.38 6.08 -5.26
CA ALA A 20 -9.15 5.15 -4.43
C ALA A 20 -9.00 5.42 -2.92
N ALA A 21 -8.26 6.47 -2.51
CA ALA A 21 -8.10 6.86 -1.11
C ALA A 21 -9.35 7.59 -0.62
N PRO A 22 -10.01 7.11 0.47
CA PRO A 22 -11.10 7.85 1.09
C PRO A 22 -10.57 9.15 1.71
N PRO A 23 -11.38 10.23 1.75
CA PRO A 23 -10.95 11.48 2.37
C PRO A 23 -10.79 11.32 3.88
N THR A 24 -9.64 11.78 4.40
CA THR A 24 -9.28 11.82 5.82
C THR A 24 -8.58 13.14 6.13
N ILE A 25 -8.63 13.60 7.40
CA ILE A 25 -7.81 14.69 7.91
C ILE A 25 -6.46 14.13 8.35
N ASP A 26 -6.46 12.90 8.85
CA ASP A 26 -5.22 12.18 9.15
C ASP A 26 -4.33 12.08 7.90
N TYR A 27 -3.14 12.68 7.99
CA TYR A 27 -2.18 12.72 6.89
C TYR A 27 -1.65 11.32 6.53
N GLU A 28 -1.46 10.46 7.51
CA GLU A 28 -1.05 9.06 7.29
C GLU A 28 -2.14 8.27 6.56
N GLY A 29 -3.40 8.49 6.91
CA GLY A 29 -4.55 7.83 6.32
C GLY A 29 -4.68 6.35 6.69
N PRO A 30 -5.54 5.62 5.98
CA PRO A 30 -5.86 4.24 6.30
C PRO A 30 -4.65 3.29 6.21
N ASN A 31 -4.43 2.49 7.25
CA ASN A 31 -3.26 1.62 7.41
C ASN A 31 -3.17 0.47 6.40
N GLY A 32 -4.30 -0.02 5.88
CA GLY A 32 -4.38 -1.09 4.88
C GLY A 32 -4.32 -0.63 3.43
N MET A 33 -4.14 0.68 3.21
CA MET A 33 -3.98 1.29 1.88
C MET A 33 -2.53 1.18 1.40
N THR A 34 -2.33 1.04 0.10
CA THR A 34 -0.98 1.20 -0.48
C THR A 34 -0.65 2.69 -0.62
N SER A 35 0.54 3.09 -0.16
CA SER A 35 0.97 4.49 -0.14
C SER A 35 2.49 4.57 -0.18
N VAL A 36 3.07 4.78 -1.35
CA VAL A 36 4.52 5.00 -1.49
C VAL A 36 4.84 5.87 -2.70
N ARG A 37 5.84 6.74 -2.56
CA ARG A 37 6.39 7.52 -3.66
C ARG A 37 7.78 7.00 -4.00
N ASN A 38 8.01 6.70 -5.28
CA ASN A 38 9.27 6.18 -5.77
C ASN A 38 9.81 7.03 -6.92
N VAL A 39 11.14 7.01 -7.08
CA VAL A 39 11.79 7.42 -8.33
C VAL A 39 11.55 6.33 -9.36
N MET A 40 11.12 6.71 -10.56
CA MET A 40 10.70 5.75 -11.58
C MET A 40 10.88 6.24 -13.00
N LEU A 41 10.92 5.26 -13.90
CA LEU A 41 10.58 5.41 -15.30
C LEU A 41 9.25 4.66 -15.50
N ARG A 42 8.19 5.36 -15.88
CA ARG A 42 6.86 4.80 -16.15
C ARG A 42 6.41 5.12 -17.56
N TYR A 43 5.80 4.15 -18.21
CA TYR A 43 5.06 4.35 -19.43
C TYR A 43 3.58 4.08 -19.20
N THR A 44 2.73 5.03 -19.59
CA THR A 44 1.27 4.94 -19.49
C THR A 44 0.68 5.05 -20.88
N LEU A 45 -0.22 4.15 -21.22
CA LEU A 45 -0.88 4.07 -22.50
C LEU A 45 -2.40 4.04 -22.34
N ASP A 46 -3.08 5.00 -22.95
CA ASP A 46 -4.53 5.01 -23.09
C ASP A 46 -4.91 4.16 -24.32
N LEU A 47 -5.41 2.95 -24.08
CA LEU A 47 -5.84 2.03 -25.15
C LEU A 47 -7.16 2.48 -25.78
N SER A 48 -8.00 3.16 -25.01
CA SER A 48 -9.26 3.75 -25.44
C SER A 48 -9.71 4.82 -24.44
N LYS A 49 -10.90 5.41 -24.65
CA LYS A 49 -11.53 6.35 -23.70
C LYS A 49 -11.78 5.73 -22.31
N HIS A 50 -11.81 4.41 -22.21
CA HIS A 50 -12.14 3.68 -20.99
C HIS A 50 -10.97 2.88 -20.42
N TRP A 51 -10.04 2.45 -21.26
CA TRP A 51 -8.96 1.55 -20.86
C TRP A 51 -7.62 2.25 -20.84
N GLN A 52 -6.93 2.15 -19.70
CA GLN A 52 -5.58 2.63 -19.50
C GLN A 52 -4.72 1.52 -18.92
N VAL A 53 -3.48 1.43 -19.39
CA VAL A 53 -2.47 0.50 -18.85
C VAL A 53 -1.19 1.27 -18.53
N ALA A 54 -0.46 0.82 -17.54
CA ALA A 54 0.87 1.36 -17.26
C ALA A 54 1.81 0.25 -16.79
N LEU A 55 3.10 0.47 -17.07
CA LEU A 55 4.21 -0.33 -16.61
C LEU A 55 5.34 0.60 -16.17
N ALA A 56 6.01 0.25 -15.08
CA ALA A 56 7.15 1.03 -14.62
C ALA A 56 8.33 0.17 -14.16
N ALA A 57 9.51 0.79 -14.16
CA ALA A 57 10.68 0.38 -13.43
C ALA A 57 10.93 1.40 -12.32
N GLU A 58 10.84 0.97 -11.06
CA GLU A 58 10.92 1.82 -9.89
C GLU A 58 12.19 1.54 -9.08
N ALA A 59 12.73 2.56 -8.42
CA ALA A 59 13.90 2.43 -7.57
C ALA A 59 13.63 1.39 -6.45
N PRO A 60 14.42 0.29 -6.40
CA PRO A 60 14.18 -0.77 -5.44
C PRO A 60 14.64 -0.36 -4.04
N SER A 61 13.86 -0.73 -3.03
CA SER A 61 14.23 -0.61 -1.63
C SER A 61 13.57 -1.75 -0.87
N VAL A 62 14.26 -2.33 0.09
CA VAL A 62 13.79 -3.45 0.90
C VAL A 62 13.97 -3.12 2.37
N THR A 63 12.95 -3.39 3.16
CA THR A 63 13.00 -3.31 4.61
C THR A 63 13.22 -4.70 5.20
N TYR A 64 14.02 -4.78 6.26
CA TYR A 64 14.47 -6.05 6.83
C TYR A 64 14.23 -6.13 8.32
N THR A 65 13.79 -7.29 8.80
CA THR A 65 14.11 -7.77 10.13
C THR A 65 15.26 -8.78 9.97
N LEU A 66 16.42 -8.47 10.53
CA LEU A 66 17.62 -9.30 10.41
C LEU A 66 17.83 -10.13 11.68
N SER A 67 18.52 -11.28 11.54
CA SER A 67 19.03 -12.06 12.67
C SER A 67 20.51 -11.73 12.85
N ASP A 68 20.89 -11.29 14.03
CA ASP A 68 22.26 -10.90 14.37
C ASP A 68 23.26 -11.98 14.02
N GLY A 69 24.32 -11.60 13.30
CA GLY A 69 25.39 -12.49 12.85
C GLY A 69 25.04 -13.49 11.74
N ASN A 70 23.76 -13.62 11.34
CA ASN A 70 23.35 -14.63 10.36
C ASN A 70 23.08 -14.08 8.95
N ASN A 71 22.62 -12.83 8.88
CA ASN A 71 22.31 -12.20 7.60
C ASN A 71 22.53 -10.68 7.65
N MET A 72 22.66 -10.07 6.47
CA MET A 72 22.95 -8.64 6.33
C MET A 72 22.16 -8.04 5.15
N ALA A 73 21.73 -6.81 5.32
CA ALA A 73 21.14 -6.01 4.25
C ALA A 73 22.18 -5.70 3.17
N ILE A 74 21.77 -5.75 1.91
CA ILE A 74 22.60 -5.38 0.76
C ILE A 74 21.84 -4.45 -0.18
N ARG A 75 22.58 -3.75 -1.03
CA ARG A 75 22.01 -2.92 -2.09
C ARG A 75 21.20 -3.77 -3.07
N GLN A 76 19.97 -3.34 -3.35
CA GLN A 76 19.12 -3.96 -4.35
C GLN A 76 19.59 -3.61 -5.76
N ARG A 77 19.50 -4.57 -6.68
CA ARG A 77 19.96 -4.42 -8.08
C ARG A 77 18.81 -4.49 -9.07
N MET A 78 17.79 -5.30 -8.78
CA MET A 78 16.60 -5.43 -9.62
C MET A 78 15.63 -4.31 -9.28
N PRO A 79 15.17 -3.51 -10.25
CA PRO A 79 14.09 -2.55 -10.01
C PRO A 79 12.80 -3.26 -9.58
N ASP A 80 11.96 -2.57 -8.82
CA ASP A 80 10.59 -2.99 -8.59
C ASP A 80 9.80 -2.75 -9.89
N ILE A 81 8.99 -3.73 -10.31
CA ILE A 81 8.24 -3.71 -11.57
C ILE A 81 6.74 -3.71 -11.27
N PRO A 82 6.13 -2.55 -11.01
CA PRO A 82 4.69 -2.41 -10.92
C PRO A 82 4.06 -2.20 -12.28
N PHE A 83 2.81 -2.68 -12.42
CA PHE A 83 1.97 -2.45 -13.58
C PHE A 83 0.50 -2.37 -13.16
N TYR A 84 -0.34 -1.77 -14.00
CA TYR A 84 -1.78 -1.82 -13.82
C TYR A 84 -2.57 -1.84 -15.13
N VAL A 85 -3.79 -2.32 -15.02
CA VAL A 85 -4.86 -2.16 -16.01
C VAL A 85 -6.03 -1.49 -15.31
N GLN A 86 -6.54 -0.41 -15.89
CA GLN A 86 -7.66 0.37 -15.36
C GLN A 86 -8.77 0.46 -16.40
N TYR A 87 -10.00 0.27 -15.93
CA TYR A 87 -11.21 0.59 -16.68
C TYR A 87 -11.92 1.77 -16.02
N GLY A 88 -12.13 2.84 -16.79
CA GLY A 88 -12.82 4.05 -16.36
C GLY A 88 -14.16 4.21 -17.07
N TRP A 89 -15.15 4.71 -16.37
CA TRP A 89 -16.47 5.04 -16.92
C TRP A 89 -16.99 6.34 -16.30
N ASN A 90 -18.13 6.82 -16.77
CA ASN A 90 -18.70 8.10 -16.34
C ASN A 90 -17.69 9.25 -16.45
N GLU A 91 -17.11 9.40 -17.67
CA GLU A 91 -16.10 10.45 -18.01
C GLU A 91 -14.87 10.43 -17.09
N GLY A 92 -14.50 9.24 -16.59
CA GLY A 92 -13.33 9.07 -15.71
C GLY A 92 -13.62 9.30 -14.22
N ASN A 93 -14.87 9.69 -13.85
CA ASN A 93 -15.25 9.89 -12.47
C ASN A 93 -15.38 8.58 -11.67
N ASN A 94 -15.39 7.45 -12.35
CA ASN A 94 -15.42 6.11 -11.77
C ASN A 94 -14.33 5.26 -12.41
N HIS A 95 -13.72 4.39 -11.64
CA HIS A 95 -12.80 3.39 -12.18
C HIS A 95 -12.70 2.15 -11.32
N ILE A 96 -12.28 1.06 -11.95
CA ILE A 96 -11.76 -0.15 -11.35
C ILE A 96 -10.34 -0.36 -11.90
N ARG A 97 -9.40 -0.68 -11.02
CA ARG A 97 -8.00 -0.91 -11.35
C ARG A 97 -7.53 -2.22 -10.76
N VAL A 98 -6.87 -3.02 -11.56
CA VAL A 98 -6.09 -4.18 -11.13
C VAL A 98 -4.62 -3.82 -11.30
N SER A 99 -3.86 -3.87 -10.21
CA SER A 99 -2.42 -3.60 -10.22
C SER A 99 -1.65 -4.85 -9.80
N GLY A 100 -0.48 -5.04 -10.38
CA GLY A 100 0.49 -6.07 -10.02
C GLY A 100 1.85 -5.45 -9.70
N LEU A 101 2.60 -6.14 -8.85
CA LEU A 101 3.95 -5.76 -8.45
C LEU A 101 4.85 -6.99 -8.41
N ILE A 102 6.03 -6.89 -9.02
CA ILE A 102 7.08 -7.93 -8.97
C ILE A 102 8.35 -7.29 -8.41
N ARG A 103 9.01 -7.97 -7.46
CA ARG A 103 10.18 -7.47 -6.74
C ARG A 103 11.25 -8.56 -6.58
N GLY A 104 12.50 -8.18 -6.72
CA GLY A 104 13.64 -9.03 -6.37
C GLY A 104 14.26 -8.57 -5.06
N LEU A 105 14.00 -9.30 -3.96
CA LEU A 105 14.41 -8.93 -2.61
C LEU A 105 15.73 -9.63 -2.27
N SER A 106 16.84 -8.92 -2.26
CA SER A 106 18.17 -9.50 -2.08
C SER A 106 18.75 -9.22 -0.69
N TYR A 107 19.42 -10.21 -0.11
CA TYR A 107 20.14 -10.12 1.16
C TYR A 107 21.41 -10.97 1.13
N ARG A 108 22.32 -10.76 2.08
CA ARG A 108 23.52 -11.58 2.27
C ARG A 108 23.26 -12.60 3.37
N ASP A 109 23.43 -13.87 3.03
CA ASP A 109 23.50 -14.96 3.99
C ASP A 109 24.95 -15.11 4.42
N LEU A 110 25.24 -14.79 5.68
CA LEU A 110 26.61 -14.80 6.23
C LEU A 110 27.09 -16.22 6.52
N MET A 111 26.18 -17.12 6.87
CA MET A 111 26.51 -18.53 7.14
C MET A 111 26.92 -19.24 5.84
N ALA A 112 26.20 -19.00 4.76
CA ALA A 112 26.52 -19.55 3.45
C ALA A 112 27.52 -18.68 2.65
N SER A 113 27.95 -17.54 3.21
CA SER A 113 28.87 -16.56 2.60
C SER A 113 28.46 -16.11 1.19
N ARG A 114 27.15 -16.04 0.88
CA ARG A 114 26.64 -15.71 -0.45
C ARG A 114 25.42 -14.81 -0.40
N ASN A 115 25.19 -14.08 -1.51
CA ASN A 115 23.97 -13.31 -1.70
C ASN A 115 22.83 -14.23 -2.11
N LYS A 116 21.64 -13.99 -1.56
CA LYS A 116 20.40 -14.66 -1.91
C LYS A 116 19.36 -13.65 -2.34
N SER A 117 18.39 -14.08 -3.13
CA SER A 117 17.25 -13.29 -3.56
C SER A 117 15.97 -14.07 -3.33
N VAL A 118 14.93 -13.36 -2.91
CA VAL A 118 13.57 -13.86 -2.69
C VAL A 118 12.64 -13.11 -3.62
N LEU A 119 11.71 -13.81 -4.27
CA LEU A 119 10.68 -13.18 -5.09
C LEU A 119 9.60 -12.57 -4.18
N GLY A 120 9.44 -11.25 -4.25
CA GLY A 120 8.29 -10.53 -3.75
C GLY A 120 7.28 -10.29 -4.87
N TRP A 121 5.99 -10.31 -4.53
CA TRP A 121 4.91 -9.99 -5.44
C TRP A 121 3.67 -9.52 -4.69
N ALA A 122 2.83 -8.73 -5.35
CA ALA A 122 1.54 -8.34 -4.83
C ALA A 122 0.53 -8.13 -5.97
N VAL A 123 -0.75 -8.34 -5.66
CA VAL A 123 -1.88 -8.02 -6.52
C VAL A 123 -2.83 -7.12 -5.75
N GLN A 124 -3.34 -6.10 -6.41
CA GLN A 124 -4.26 -5.13 -5.83
C GLN A 124 -5.47 -4.95 -6.75
N LEU A 125 -6.65 -4.91 -6.13
CA LEU A 125 -7.89 -4.42 -6.73
C LEU A 125 -8.24 -3.10 -6.05
N SER A 126 -8.46 -2.04 -6.81
CA SER A 126 -8.79 -0.72 -6.27
C SER A 126 -9.76 0.03 -7.17
N GLY A 127 -10.36 1.07 -6.64
CA GLY A 127 -11.17 1.97 -7.41
C GLY A 127 -12.08 2.86 -6.58
N LEU A 128 -12.81 3.66 -7.29
CA LEU A 128 -13.88 4.50 -6.75
C LEU A 128 -15.11 4.42 -7.66
N ALA A 129 -16.30 4.54 -7.06
CA ALA A 129 -17.55 4.49 -7.78
C ALA A 129 -18.58 5.48 -7.21
N ASN A 130 -19.07 6.37 -8.05
CA ASN A 130 -20.24 7.19 -7.76
C ASN A 130 -21.50 6.35 -7.96
N ILE A 131 -22.10 5.87 -6.86
CA ILE A 131 -23.33 5.07 -6.90
C ILE A 131 -24.53 5.94 -7.20
N THR A 132 -24.51 7.16 -6.66
CA THR A 132 -25.47 8.23 -6.96
C THR A 132 -24.71 9.56 -7.05
N PRO A 133 -25.34 10.67 -7.51
CA PRO A 133 -24.69 11.99 -7.47
C PRO A 133 -24.24 12.46 -6.08
N LYS A 134 -24.76 11.82 -5.02
CA LYS A 134 -24.43 12.15 -3.63
C LYS A 134 -23.58 11.11 -2.91
N VAL A 135 -23.49 9.88 -3.42
CA VAL A 135 -22.81 8.74 -2.77
C VAL A 135 -21.63 8.26 -3.60
N MET A 136 -20.44 8.31 -3.02
CA MET A 136 -19.22 7.79 -3.60
C MET A 136 -18.64 6.69 -2.70
N LEU A 137 -18.24 5.58 -3.29
CA LEU A 137 -17.55 4.48 -2.65
C LEU A 137 -16.08 4.48 -3.04
N TYR A 138 -15.22 4.17 -2.08
CA TYR A 138 -13.79 3.96 -2.23
C TYR A 138 -13.46 2.54 -1.79
N TYR A 139 -12.67 1.83 -2.54
CA TYR A 139 -12.28 0.47 -2.19
C TYR A 139 -10.89 0.14 -2.68
N GLN A 140 -10.16 -0.60 -1.86
CA GLN A 140 -8.88 -1.17 -2.18
C GLN A 140 -8.68 -2.45 -1.38
N GLY A 141 -8.17 -3.49 -2.03
CA GLY A 141 -7.72 -4.72 -1.40
C GLY A 141 -6.42 -5.15 -2.05
N VAL A 142 -5.41 -5.48 -1.26
CA VAL A 142 -4.08 -5.89 -1.70
C VAL A 142 -3.63 -7.13 -0.94
N TYR A 143 -3.09 -8.11 -1.65
CA TYR A 143 -2.51 -9.32 -1.09
C TYR A 143 -1.23 -9.68 -1.83
N GLY A 144 -0.25 -10.20 -1.08
CA GLY A 144 1.03 -10.61 -1.64
C GLY A 144 2.04 -10.96 -0.57
N ARG A 145 3.32 -10.97 -0.93
CA ARG A 145 4.44 -11.19 -0.01
C ARG A 145 5.63 -10.30 -0.37
N GLY A 146 6.33 -9.80 0.65
CA GLY A 146 7.51 -8.97 0.46
C GLY A 146 7.22 -7.63 -0.23
N TYR A 147 6.05 -7.05 0.03
CA TYR A 147 5.64 -5.74 -0.48
C TYR A 147 5.28 -4.76 0.65
N ASP A 148 5.60 -5.10 1.89
CA ASP A 148 5.13 -4.41 3.09
C ASP A 148 5.53 -2.92 3.13
N ARG A 149 6.65 -2.55 2.47
CA ARG A 149 7.01 -1.14 2.31
C ARG A 149 6.00 -0.34 1.48
N TYR A 150 5.17 -0.99 0.68
CA TYR A 150 4.11 -0.34 -0.11
C TYR A 150 2.82 -0.15 0.69
N LEU A 151 2.64 -0.90 1.79
CA LEU A 151 1.46 -0.84 2.62
C LEU A 151 1.64 0.22 3.73
N ASN A 152 0.72 1.17 3.80
CA ASN A 152 0.84 2.34 4.66
C ASN A 152 1.15 2.01 6.12
N GLY A 153 0.39 1.12 6.73
CA GLY A 153 0.59 0.70 8.12
C GLY A 153 1.86 -0.11 8.40
N LEU A 154 2.59 -0.58 7.38
CA LEU A 154 3.78 -1.43 7.51
C LEU A 154 5.05 -0.80 6.93
N ASN A 155 4.93 0.31 6.23
CA ASN A 155 6.08 1.00 5.67
C ASN A 155 7.13 1.31 6.76
N GLY A 156 8.39 0.96 6.48
CA GLY A 156 9.53 1.19 7.38
C GLY A 156 9.63 0.22 8.57
N LYS A 157 8.70 -0.75 8.74
CA LYS A 157 8.70 -1.67 9.90
C LYS A 157 9.58 -2.90 9.74
N GLY A 158 10.22 -3.10 8.58
CA GLY A 158 11.20 -4.18 8.41
C GLY A 158 10.61 -5.52 7.95
N PHE A 159 9.40 -5.55 7.38
CA PHE A 159 8.70 -6.80 7.13
C PHE A 159 8.73 -7.28 5.67
N ASP A 160 9.42 -6.61 4.75
CA ASP A 160 9.62 -7.15 3.38
C ASP A 160 10.36 -8.49 3.42
N LEU A 161 11.38 -8.62 4.28
CA LEU A 161 12.11 -9.86 4.54
C LEU A 161 12.33 -10.05 6.05
N ILE A 162 11.94 -11.21 6.56
CA ILE A 162 12.06 -11.59 7.96
C ILE A 162 12.76 -12.95 8.13
N PRO A 163 13.31 -13.27 9.31
CA PRO A 163 14.02 -14.53 9.55
C PRO A 163 13.14 -15.76 9.35
N ASP A 164 13.67 -16.79 8.70
CA ASP A 164 13.03 -18.10 8.62
C ASP A 164 13.38 -18.91 9.87
N PRO A 165 12.39 -19.23 10.76
CA PRO A 165 12.66 -19.93 12.00
C PRO A 165 13.14 -21.37 11.81
N ASN A 166 12.86 -21.96 10.62
CA ASN A 166 13.22 -23.33 10.29
C ASN A 166 14.58 -23.43 9.57
N ASN A 167 15.15 -22.30 9.14
CA ASN A 167 16.37 -22.28 8.34
C ASN A 167 17.26 -21.11 8.79
N GLN A 168 18.21 -21.39 9.66
CA GLN A 168 19.15 -20.39 10.13
C GLN A 168 19.89 -19.69 8.97
N GLY A 169 20.07 -18.38 9.06
CA GLY A 169 20.70 -17.56 8.01
C GLY A 169 19.80 -17.24 6.81
N LYS A 170 18.61 -17.83 6.70
CA LYS A 170 17.67 -17.51 5.62
C LYS A 170 16.66 -16.46 6.04
N LEU A 171 16.31 -15.60 5.09
CA LEU A 171 15.16 -14.70 5.17
C LEU A 171 14.09 -15.17 4.20
N TYR A 172 12.84 -14.90 4.52
CA TYR A 172 11.69 -15.11 3.63
C TYR A 172 10.79 -13.88 3.62
N ALA A 173 10.00 -13.75 2.58
CA ALA A 173 8.99 -12.72 2.42
C ALA A 173 7.66 -13.21 3.04
N PRO A 174 7.18 -12.62 4.14
CA PRO A 174 5.91 -13.00 4.73
C PRO A 174 4.74 -12.58 3.83
N GLU A 175 3.61 -13.26 3.99
CA GLU A 175 2.37 -12.86 3.33
C GLU A 175 1.71 -11.71 4.09
N THR A 176 1.10 -10.79 3.36
CA THR A 176 0.46 -9.61 3.91
C THR A 176 -0.85 -9.33 3.17
N LEU A 177 -1.87 -8.94 3.93
CA LEU A 177 -3.16 -8.49 3.45
C LEU A 177 -3.39 -7.05 3.92
N GLY A 178 -3.78 -6.19 2.99
CA GLY A 178 -4.26 -4.85 3.28
C GLY A 178 -5.59 -4.59 2.59
N TYR A 179 -6.50 -3.87 3.24
CA TYR A 179 -7.70 -3.41 2.58
C TYR A 179 -8.26 -2.15 3.23
N VAL A 180 -8.97 -1.38 2.44
CA VAL A 180 -9.75 -0.22 2.84
C VAL A 180 -11.08 -0.19 2.09
N ALA A 181 -12.14 0.16 2.80
CA ALA A 181 -13.44 0.47 2.25
C ALA A 181 -13.93 1.79 2.85
N GLY A 182 -14.39 2.70 2.02
CA GLY A 182 -14.87 4.00 2.44
C GLY A 182 -16.13 4.43 1.69
N ILE A 183 -16.91 5.26 2.32
CA ILE A 183 -18.11 5.88 1.75
C ILE A 183 -18.08 7.37 2.04
N ARG A 184 -18.44 8.16 1.04
CA ARG A 184 -18.68 9.61 1.15
C ARG A 184 -20.11 9.90 0.78
N TYR A 185 -20.79 10.72 1.60
CA TYR A 185 -22.11 11.26 1.30
C TYR A 185 -22.04 12.79 1.22
N SER A 186 -22.40 13.35 0.07
CA SER A 186 -22.40 14.79 -0.19
C SER A 186 -23.81 15.35 -0.03
N PHE A 187 -24.05 16.13 1.01
CA PHE A 187 -25.32 16.85 1.23
C PHE A 187 -25.48 17.99 0.23
N SER A 188 -24.36 18.66 -0.07
CA SER A 188 -24.26 19.76 -1.03
C SER A 188 -22.85 19.79 -1.66
N GLN A 189 -22.60 20.75 -2.54
CA GLN A 189 -21.25 21.00 -3.05
C GLN A 189 -20.25 21.44 -1.97
N LYS A 190 -20.77 22.04 -0.86
CA LYS A 190 -19.94 22.56 0.22
C LYS A 190 -19.79 21.61 1.40
N PHE A 191 -20.76 20.72 1.65
CA PHE A 191 -20.79 19.89 2.85
C PHE A 191 -20.90 18.41 2.53
N PHE A 192 -19.98 17.61 3.05
CA PHE A 192 -20.02 16.16 2.96
C PHE A 192 -19.52 15.51 4.25
N ILE A 193 -19.93 14.26 4.45
CA ILE A 193 -19.41 13.37 5.47
C ILE A 193 -18.76 12.17 4.78
N SER A 194 -17.79 11.56 5.45
CA SER A 194 -17.24 10.28 5.02
C SER A 194 -16.93 9.38 6.21
N ALA A 195 -16.90 8.08 5.94
CA ALA A 195 -16.47 7.08 6.88
C ALA A 195 -15.65 6.03 6.14
N SER A 196 -14.62 5.49 6.79
CA SER A 196 -13.85 4.38 6.24
C SER A 196 -13.40 3.41 7.31
N TYR A 197 -13.24 2.16 6.89
CA TYR A 197 -12.63 1.08 7.64
C TYR A 197 -11.44 0.53 6.87
N SER A 198 -10.36 0.26 7.58
CA SER A 198 -9.16 -0.30 7.01
C SER A 198 -8.51 -1.31 7.94
N GLN A 199 -7.83 -2.29 7.36
CA GLN A 199 -7.01 -3.23 8.09
C GLN A 199 -5.76 -3.59 7.30
N SER A 200 -4.63 -3.73 8.01
CA SER A 200 -3.42 -4.37 7.51
C SER A 200 -3.07 -5.55 8.41
N ARG A 201 -2.66 -6.68 7.81
CA ARG A 201 -2.37 -7.92 8.52
C ARG A 201 -1.16 -8.62 7.95
N LEU A 202 -0.22 -8.97 8.84
CA LEU A 202 0.98 -9.72 8.55
C LEU A 202 0.79 -11.19 8.94
N TYR A 203 1.13 -12.11 8.04
CA TYR A 203 1.12 -13.55 8.29
C TYR A 203 2.57 -14.05 8.34
N SER A 204 3.09 -14.25 9.54
CA SER A 204 4.45 -14.77 9.75
C SER A 204 4.41 -16.19 10.31
N LYS A 205 5.48 -16.95 10.04
CA LYS A 205 5.69 -18.26 10.70
C LYS A 205 5.93 -18.04 12.19
N THR A 206 5.46 -18.96 13.03
CA THR A 206 5.74 -18.92 14.48
C THR A 206 7.25 -18.91 14.75
N GLY A 207 7.71 -18.00 15.59
CA GLY A 207 9.14 -17.84 15.91
C GLY A 207 9.96 -16.98 14.91
N SER A 208 9.35 -16.44 13.85
CA SER A 208 10.04 -15.51 12.92
C SER A 208 10.27 -14.12 13.50
N LEU A 209 9.35 -13.69 14.36
CA LEU A 209 9.31 -12.37 14.96
C LEU A 209 9.10 -12.48 16.46
N SER A 210 9.48 -11.45 17.21
CA SER A 210 9.22 -11.38 18.65
C SER A 210 7.72 -11.32 18.95
N GLU A 211 7.32 -11.71 20.15
CA GLU A 211 5.92 -11.71 20.60
C GLU A 211 5.27 -10.33 20.55
N ASN A 212 6.03 -9.26 20.76
CA ASN A 212 5.57 -7.87 20.71
C ASN A 212 5.56 -7.30 19.28
N SER A 213 5.93 -8.10 18.26
CA SER A 213 5.90 -7.65 16.87
C SER A 213 4.47 -7.51 16.36
N TYR A 214 4.33 -6.67 15.35
CA TYR A 214 3.08 -6.39 14.67
C TYR A 214 2.44 -7.66 14.07
N ARG A 215 1.13 -7.84 14.33
CA ARG A 215 0.30 -8.89 13.72
C ARG A 215 -0.74 -8.31 12.78
N TYR A 216 -1.59 -7.40 13.27
CA TYR A 216 -2.54 -6.64 12.46
C TYR A 216 -2.88 -5.31 13.15
N ALA A 217 -3.39 -4.37 12.37
CA ALA A 217 -4.02 -3.17 12.89
C ALA A 217 -5.31 -2.87 12.12
N GLN A 218 -6.27 -2.32 12.85
CA GLN A 218 -7.55 -1.84 12.35
C GLN A 218 -7.60 -0.32 12.49
N TYR A 219 -8.27 0.32 11.55
CA TYR A 219 -8.42 1.76 11.47
C TYR A 219 -9.86 2.08 11.08
N ILE A 220 -10.53 2.85 11.90
CA ILE A 220 -11.89 3.31 11.66
C ILE A 220 -11.87 4.82 11.75
N VAL A 221 -12.40 5.49 10.75
CA VAL A 221 -12.48 6.94 10.73
C VAL A 221 -13.84 7.40 10.25
N GLY A 222 -14.36 8.44 10.89
CA GLY A 222 -15.54 9.17 10.46
C GLY A 222 -15.25 10.66 10.48
N ASN A 223 -15.61 11.37 9.41
CA ASN A 223 -15.30 12.79 9.30
C ASN A 223 -16.41 13.59 8.62
N ALA A 224 -16.38 14.88 8.85
CA ALA A 224 -17.25 15.86 8.22
C ALA A 224 -16.40 17.02 7.68
N PHE A 225 -16.65 17.43 6.44
CA PHE A 225 -15.93 18.51 5.78
C PHE A 225 -16.87 19.60 5.29
N TYR A 226 -16.44 20.84 5.46
CA TYR A 226 -17.08 22.00 4.89
C TYR A 226 -16.10 22.78 4.02
N ASN A 227 -16.40 22.86 2.72
CA ASN A 227 -15.59 23.60 1.75
C ASN A 227 -15.95 25.09 1.82
N LEU A 228 -15.04 25.90 2.34
CA LEU A 228 -15.18 27.35 2.37
C LEU A 228 -15.01 27.94 0.98
N THR A 229 -13.96 27.47 0.27
CA THR A 229 -13.65 27.79 -1.12
C THR A 229 -13.27 26.48 -1.85
N PRO A 230 -13.06 26.48 -3.19
CA PRO A 230 -12.55 25.31 -3.89
C PRO A 230 -11.22 24.74 -3.33
N ASP A 231 -10.39 25.60 -2.76
CA ASP A 231 -9.04 25.26 -2.30
C ASP A 231 -8.89 25.27 -0.75
N CYS A 232 -9.99 25.55 -0.02
CA CYS A 232 -9.95 25.60 1.44
C CYS A 232 -11.15 24.87 2.05
N SER A 233 -10.86 23.90 2.90
CA SER A 233 -11.86 23.11 3.62
C SER A 233 -11.57 23.12 5.13
N ILE A 234 -12.61 23.14 5.93
CA ILE A 234 -12.55 22.86 7.37
C ILE A 234 -13.13 21.47 7.59
N GLY A 235 -12.51 20.67 8.44
CA GLY A 235 -12.99 19.34 8.76
C GLY A 235 -12.91 19.01 10.23
N LEU A 236 -13.77 18.09 10.66
CA LEU A 236 -13.73 17.41 11.94
C LEU A 236 -13.63 15.92 11.69
N GLU A 237 -12.74 15.24 12.40
CA GLU A 237 -12.49 13.82 12.26
C GLU A 237 -12.48 13.13 13.63
N TYR A 238 -13.11 11.96 13.69
CA TYR A 238 -12.97 11.01 14.78
C TYR A 238 -12.29 9.76 14.25
N LEU A 239 -11.19 9.36 14.90
CA LEU A 239 -10.36 8.23 14.52
C LEU A 239 -10.31 7.25 15.68
N TYR A 240 -10.49 5.96 15.37
CA TYR A 240 -10.25 4.85 16.28
C TYR A 240 -9.27 3.86 15.65
N GLY A 241 -8.20 3.56 16.36
CA GLY A 241 -7.17 2.61 15.98
C GLY A 241 -7.07 1.45 16.98
N ARG A 242 -6.88 0.23 16.46
CA ARG A 242 -6.55 -0.95 17.27
C ARG A 242 -5.39 -1.69 16.60
N ARG A 243 -4.36 -1.98 17.38
CA ARG A 243 -3.24 -2.83 16.97
C ARG A 243 -3.19 -4.08 17.84
N SER A 244 -2.99 -5.24 17.22
CA SER A 244 -2.72 -6.53 17.87
C SER A 244 -1.32 -7.01 17.54
N ASN A 245 -0.59 -7.48 18.53
CA ASN A 245 0.75 -8.05 18.40
C ASN A 245 0.68 -9.59 18.23
N MET A 246 1.84 -10.25 18.01
CA MET A 246 1.93 -11.70 17.83
C MET A 246 1.49 -12.47 19.08
N ASN A 247 1.74 -11.93 20.28
CA ASN A 247 1.26 -12.46 21.57
C ASN A 247 -0.24 -12.26 21.82
N ARG A 248 -0.97 -11.63 20.87
CA ARG A 248 -2.39 -11.26 20.92
C ARG A 248 -2.72 -10.16 21.94
N GLU A 249 -1.73 -9.47 22.48
CA GLU A 249 -1.97 -8.24 23.23
C GLU A 249 -2.40 -7.14 22.27
N ASP A 250 -3.41 -6.37 22.69
CA ASP A 250 -4.01 -5.30 21.91
C ASP A 250 -3.70 -3.94 22.53
N GLY A 251 -3.37 -2.99 21.66
CA GLY A 251 -3.32 -1.56 21.99
C GLY A 251 -4.41 -0.83 21.21
N GLN A 252 -4.99 0.21 21.83
CA GLN A 252 -6.02 1.07 21.23
C GLN A 252 -5.57 2.53 21.29
N ALA A 253 -6.00 3.33 20.33
CA ALA A 253 -5.80 4.77 20.26
C ALA A 253 -7.04 5.46 19.66
#